data_1dd8aaa12b16eaff610a2420fa2c72b9
#
_entry.id   1dd8aaa12b16eaff610a2420fa2c72b9
#
_cell.length_a   1.000
_cell.length_b   1.000
_cell.length_c   1.000
_cell.angle_alpha   90.00
_cell.angle_beta   90.00
_cell.angle_gamma   90.00
#
_symmetry.space_group_name_H-M   'P 1'
#
loop_
_entity.id
_entity.type
_entity.pdbx_description
1 polymer ?
#
loop_
_entity_poly.entity_id
_entity_poly.type
_entity_poly.pdbx_seq_one_letter_code
_entity_poly.pdbx_strand_id
1 'polypeptide(L)'
;MARVAVVDYIADAYANVGAPLFPTDVKARAVARRKIREADEYVAQSMERLVERVLFTPREEWDHDKIAKARERFLAELAYFENELTGDFLVGELGAADFTLYPLLALALRMESRTMPDLDIAAHIGPRLTAWMRRIEALPFFGKTYPPHWRTAT
;
A
#
# COMPACT_ATOMS: atom_id res chain seq x y z
N MET A 1 -7.63 11.79 0.80
CA MET A 1 -8.88 11.86 1.63
C MET A 1 -10.08 11.13 1.03
N ALA A 2 -10.30 11.14 -0.30
CA ALA A 2 -11.47 10.46 -0.90
C ALA A 2 -11.51 8.94 -0.73
N ARG A 3 -10.36 8.26 -0.71
CA ARG A 3 -10.28 6.78 -0.60
C ARG A 3 -10.92 6.23 0.67
N VAL A 4 -10.65 6.84 1.81
CA VAL A 4 -11.19 6.41 3.13
C VAL A 4 -12.71 6.52 3.15
N ALA A 5 -13.26 7.63 2.67
CA ALA A 5 -14.71 7.83 2.60
C ALA A 5 -15.42 6.80 1.70
N VAL A 6 -14.79 6.39 0.59
CA VAL A 6 -15.31 5.33 -0.29
C VAL A 6 -15.32 3.98 0.42
N VAL A 7 -14.25 3.64 1.14
CA VAL A 7 -14.16 2.39 1.89
C VAL A 7 -15.20 2.35 3.02
N ASP A 8 -15.36 3.44 3.78
CA ASP A 8 -16.39 3.55 4.83
C ASP A 8 -17.80 3.41 4.23
N TYR A 9 -18.08 4.11 3.11
CA TYR A 9 -19.37 3.99 2.43
C TYR A 9 -19.67 2.54 2.00
N ILE A 10 -18.68 1.85 1.40
CA ILE A 10 -18.86 0.45 0.98
C ILE A 10 -19.11 -0.44 2.20
N ALA A 11 -18.37 -0.23 3.29
CA ALA A 11 -18.53 -1.00 4.51
C ALA A 11 -19.93 -0.86 5.11
N ASP A 12 -20.49 0.37 5.11
CA ASP A 12 -21.81 0.65 5.66
C ASP A 12 -22.93 0.22 4.72
N ALA A 13 -22.83 0.56 3.43
CA ALA A 13 -23.87 0.27 2.43
C ALA A 13 -24.01 -1.23 2.15
N TYR A 14 -22.94 -2.00 2.28
CA TYR A 14 -22.89 -3.44 2.01
C TYR A 14 -22.54 -4.27 3.24
N ALA A 15 -22.86 -3.79 4.44
CA ALA A 15 -22.51 -4.43 5.70
C ALA A 15 -22.95 -5.90 5.82
N ASN A 16 -24.01 -6.29 5.11
CA ASN A 16 -24.58 -7.64 5.11
C ASN A 16 -24.21 -8.46 3.85
N VAL A 17 -23.26 -7.97 3.04
CA VAL A 17 -22.87 -8.59 1.77
C VAL A 17 -21.38 -8.91 1.79
N GLY A 18 -21.03 -10.20 1.81
CA GLY A 18 -19.64 -10.63 1.80
C GLY A 18 -18.95 -10.56 3.16
N ALA A 19 -17.61 -10.60 3.14
CA ALA A 19 -16.80 -10.48 4.33
C ALA A 19 -16.76 -9.02 4.83
N PRO A 20 -16.83 -8.77 6.16
CA PRO A 20 -16.78 -7.43 6.70
C PRO A 20 -15.42 -6.78 6.43
N LEU A 21 -15.43 -5.52 6.00
CA LEU A 21 -14.20 -4.74 5.77
C LEU A 21 -13.55 -4.25 7.08
N PHE A 22 -14.32 -4.18 8.16
CA PHE A 22 -13.83 -3.78 9.48
C PHE A 22 -14.16 -4.84 10.52
N PRO A 23 -13.29 -5.05 11.52
CA PRO A 23 -13.58 -5.93 12.65
C PRO A 23 -14.88 -5.53 13.38
N THR A 24 -15.60 -6.52 13.88
CA THR A 24 -16.81 -6.29 14.71
C THR A 24 -16.45 -5.80 16.10
N ASP A 25 -15.31 -6.26 16.66
CA ASP A 25 -14.79 -5.76 17.93
C ASP A 25 -14.43 -4.26 17.84
N VAL A 26 -14.90 -3.49 18.79
CA VAL A 26 -14.75 -2.02 18.79
C VAL A 26 -13.29 -1.58 18.87
N LYS A 27 -12.48 -2.29 19.67
CA LYS A 27 -11.06 -1.98 19.85
C LYS A 27 -10.28 -2.33 18.59
N ALA A 28 -10.48 -3.51 18.04
CA ALA A 28 -9.85 -3.93 16.77
C ALA A 28 -10.26 -3.00 15.62
N ARG A 29 -11.52 -2.57 15.56
CA ARG A 29 -12.01 -1.60 14.57
C ARG A 29 -11.33 -0.23 14.72
N ALA A 30 -11.10 0.23 15.94
CA ALA A 30 -10.33 1.46 16.18
C ALA A 30 -8.88 1.33 15.69
N VAL A 31 -8.25 0.18 15.92
CA VAL A 31 -6.91 -0.14 15.40
C VAL A 31 -6.91 -0.14 13.86
N ALA A 32 -7.91 -0.76 13.22
CA ALA A 32 -8.02 -0.76 11.76
C ALA A 32 -8.10 0.67 11.19
N ARG A 33 -8.94 1.52 11.78
CA ARG A 33 -9.03 2.94 11.39
C ARG A 33 -7.73 3.70 11.60
N ARG A 34 -7.00 3.43 12.69
CA ARG A 34 -5.66 3.99 12.91
C ARG A 34 -4.71 3.58 11.79
N LYS A 35 -4.64 2.28 11.45
CA LYS A 35 -3.77 1.78 10.38
C LYS A 35 -4.10 2.39 9.01
N ILE A 36 -5.38 2.57 8.70
CA ILE A 36 -5.81 3.26 7.48
C ILE A 36 -5.29 4.69 7.45
N ARG A 37 -5.40 5.42 8.57
CA ARG A 37 -4.91 6.80 8.68
C ARG A 37 -3.40 6.87 8.56
N GLU A 38 -2.68 5.99 9.22
CA GLU A 38 -1.21 5.90 9.13
C GLU A 38 -0.77 5.63 7.68
N ALA A 39 -1.42 4.70 6.99
CA ALA A 39 -1.13 4.44 5.58
C ALA A 39 -1.46 5.65 4.67
N ASP A 40 -2.58 6.32 4.88
CA ASP A 40 -3.03 7.44 4.04
C ASP A 40 -2.27 8.74 4.34
N GLU A 41 -1.87 8.98 5.59
CA GLU A 41 -1.18 10.22 5.98
C GLU A 41 0.35 10.12 5.84
N TYR A 42 0.95 8.98 6.14
CA TYR A 42 2.42 8.85 6.14
C TYR A 42 2.94 8.11 4.90
N VAL A 43 2.46 6.90 4.64
CA VAL A 43 2.94 6.11 3.50
C VAL A 43 2.53 6.76 2.18
N ALA A 44 1.27 7.17 2.04
CA ALA A 44 0.80 7.79 0.81
C ALA A 44 1.50 9.12 0.52
N GLN A 45 1.73 9.97 1.53
CA GLN A 45 2.44 11.24 1.32
C GLN A 45 3.90 11.04 0.90
N SER A 46 4.60 10.05 1.52
CA SER A 46 5.97 9.73 1.11
C SER A 46 6.00 9.13 -0.30
N MET A 47 5.00 8.31 -0.65
CA MET A 47 4.83 7.76 -1.98
C MET A 47 4.52 8.83 -3.03
N GLU A 48 3.65 9.79 -2.73
CA GLU A 48 3.34 10.92 -3.64
C GLU A 48 4.58 11.71 -4.03
N ARG A 49 5.50 11.93 -3.09
CA ARG A 49 6.79 12.59 -3.37
C ARG A 49 7.68 11.79 -4.32
N LEU A 50 7.68 10.45 -4.21
CA LEU A 50 8.40 9.60 -5.16
C LEU A 50 7.73 9.62 -6.53
N VAL A 51 6.41 9.52 -6.59
CA VAL A 51 5.62 9.57 -7.82
C VAL A 51 5.88 10.88 -8.56
N GLU A 52 5.81 12.01 -7.88
CA GLU A 52 6.07 13.33 -8.46
C GLU A 52 7.47 13.39 -9.11
N ARG A 53 8.50 12.92 -8.37
CA ARG A 53 9.90 13.00 -8.81
C ARG A 53 10.29 11.98 -9.88
N VAL A 54 9.64 10.83 -9.91
CA VAL A 54 10.03 9.73 -10.79
C VAL A 54 9.10 9.59 -11.99
N LEU A 55 7.78 9.78 -11.81
CA LEU A 55 6.80 9.59 -12.88
C LEU A 55 6.36 10.88 -13.56
N PHE A 56 6.35 12.01 -12.83
CA PHE A 56 5.88 13.28 -13.35
C PHE A 56 7.01 14.29 -13.66
N THR A 57 8.26 13.94 -13.35
CA THR A 57 9.44 14.73 -13.71
C THR A 57 10.15 14.04 -14.87
N PRO A 58 10.50 14.77 -15.95
CA PRO A 58 11.31 14.23 -17.04
C PRO A 58 12.61 13.61 -16.52
N ARG A 59 13.06 12.51 -17.13
CA ARG A 59 14.22 11.76 -16.63
C ARG A 59 15.51 12.60 -16.60
N GLU A 60 15.68 13.51 -17.52
CA GLU A 60 16.80 14.45 -17.61
C GLU A 60 16.80 15.54 -16.51
N GLU A 61 15.66 15.70 -15.85
CA GLU A 61 15.48 16.65 -14.73
C GLU A 61 15.49 15.97 -13.36
N TRP A 62 15.78 14.68 -13.31
CA TRP A 62 15.78 13.95 -12.05
C TRP A 62 16.85 14.46 -11.07
N ASP A 63 16.41 14.91 -9.92
CA ASP A 63 17.26 15.24 -8.76
C ASP A 63 17.40 13.97 -7.90
N HIS A 64 18.50 13.24 -8.13
CA HIS A 64 18.75 11.96 -7.46
C HIS A 64 18.84 12.10 -5.94
N ASP A 65 19.34 13.23 -5.41
CA ASP A 65 19.38 13.45 -3.96
C ASP A 65 17.99 13.62 -3.35
N LYS A 66 17.09 14.31 -4.05
CA LYS A 66 15.70 14.45 -3.61
C LYS A 66 14.92 13.14 -3.75
N ILE A 67 15.20 12.36 -4.78
CA ILE A 67 14.63 11.02 -4.96
C ILE A 67 15.10 10.10 -3.84
N ALA A 68 16.39 10.08 -3.53
CA ALA A 68 16.96 9.28 -2.44
C ALA A 68 16.33 9.62 -1.09
N LYS A 69 16.19 10.91 -0.76
CA LYS A 69 15.51 11.36 0.47
C LYS A 69 14.02 10.96 0.52
N ALA A 70 13.32 11.05 -0.60
CA ALA A 70 11.91 10.62 -0.67
C ALA A 70 11.78 9.11 -0.51
N ARG A 71 12.69 8.34 -1.12
CA ARG A 71 12.81 6.89 -0.95
C ARG A 71 13.08 6.51 0.51
N GLU A 72 14.09 7.12 1.14
CA GLU A 72 14.43 6.87 2.54
C GLU A 72 13.23 7.08 3.46
N ARG A 73 12.49 8.17 3.25
CA ARG A 73 11.27 8.44 4.01
C ARG A 73 10.21 7.36 3.79
N PHE A 74 9.98 6.95 2.56
CA PHE A 74 9.04 5.88 2.23
C PHE A 74 9.43 4.55 2.89
N LEU A 75 10.70 4.18 2.83
CA LEU A 75 11.21 2.95 3.46
C LEU A 75 11.10 2.98 4.99
N ALA A 76 11.27 4.13 5.62
CA ALA A 76 11.07 4.27 7.06
C ALA A 76 9.61 4.01 7.47
N GLU A 77 8.64 4.50 6.68
CA GLU A 77 7.21 4.21 6.92
C GLU A 77 6.90 2.72 6.70
N LEU A 78 7.53 2.07 5.70
CA LEU A 78 7.37 0.63 5.51
C LEU A 78 7.97 -0.19 6.66
N ALA A 79 9.11 0.22 7.20
CA ALA A 79 9.73 -0.43 8.35
C ALA A 79 8.82 -0.37 9.59
N TYR A 80 8.07 0.72 9.77
CA TYR A 80 7.05 0.80 10.81
C TYR A 80 5.96 -0.27 10.61
N PHE A 81 5.41 -0.40 9.41
CA PHE A 81 4.39 -1.42 9.13
C PHE A 81 4.93 -2.85 9.22
N GLU A 82 6.19 -3.08 8.82
CA GLU A 82 6.87 -4.36 8.99
C GLU A 82 6.89 -4.79 10.46
N ASN A 83 7.19 -3.86 11.37
CA ASN A 83 7.24 -4.13 12.81
C ASN A 83 5.86 -4.34 13.44
N GLU A 84 4.86 -3.60 12.96
CA GLU A 84 3.49 -3.66 13.47
C GLU A 84 2.69 -4.87 12.94
N LEU A 85 3.14 -5.48 11.85
CA LEU A 85 2.48 -6.65 11.26
C LEU A 85 2.86 -7.91 12.04
N THR A 86 1.97 -8.32 12.95
CA THR A 86 2.20 -9.48 13.83
C THR A 86 1.38 -10.72 13.43
N GLY A 87 0.41 -10.55 12.52
CA GLY A 87 -0.48 -11.61 12.03
C GLY A 87 -0.40 -11.78 10.52
N ASP A 88 -1.39 -12.46 9.97
CA ASP A 88 -1.50 -12.65 8.52
C ASP A 88 -1.89 -11.38 7.78
N PHE A 89 -2.67 -10.52 8.43
CA PHE A 89 -3.14 -9.22 7.92
C PHE A 89 -2.91 -8.14 8.97
N LEU A 90 -3.07 -6.87 8.59
CA LEU A 90 -2.76 -5.72 9.44
C LEU A 90 -3.58 -5.67 10.73
N VAL A 91 -4.82 -6.17 10.69
CA VAL A 91 -5.69 -6.21 11.87
C VAL A 91 -6.53 -7.50 11.87
N GLY A 92 -5.93 -8.60 12.33
CA GLY A 92 -6.61 -9.88 12.42
C GLY A 92 -6.88 -10.49 11.04
N GLU A 93 -8.08 -10.27 10.50
CA GLU A 93 -8.47 -10.75 9.19
C GLU A 93 -8.28 -9.70 8.09
N LEU A 94 -8.33 -10.15 6.81
CA LEU A 94 -8.26 -9.28 5.64
C LEU A 94 -9.33 -8.18 5.72
N GLY A 95 -8.90 -6.94 5.63
CA GLY A 95 -9.82 -5.81 5.78
C GLY A 95 -9.39 -4.52 5.11
N ALA A 96 -10.09 -3.45 5.45
CA ALA A 96 -9.90 -2.12 4.87
C ALA A 96 -8.47 -1.59 5.01
N ALA A 97 -7.77 -1.90 6.12
CA ALA A 97 -6.40 -1.48 6.33
C ALA A 97 -5.44 -2.09 5.28
N ASP A 98 -5.65 -3.37 4.96
CA ASP A 98 -4.85 -4.08 3.95
C ASP A 98 -5.07 -3.50 2.55
N PHE A 99 -6.32 -3.24 2.20
CA PHE A 99 -6.69 -2.62 0.92
C PHE A 99 -6.23 -1.17 0.79
N THR A 100 -5.93 -0.50 1.89
CA THR A 100 -5.37 0.86 1.88
C THR A 100 -3.85 0.84 1.67
N LEU A 101 -3.13 -0.05 2.35
CA LEU A 101 -1.67 -0.10 2.30
C LEU A 101 -1.14 -0.80 1.03
N TYR A 102 -1.75 -1.94 0.64
CA TYR A 102 -1.26 -2.78 -0.45
C TYR A 102 -1.03 -2.01 -1.77
N PRO A 103 -1.97 -1.19 -2.26
CA PRO A 103 -1.78 -0.48 -3.53
C PRO A 103 -0.59 0.49 -3.53
N LEU A 104 -0.21 1.04 -2.38
CA LEU A 104 0.93 1.94 -2.25
C LEU A 104 2.25 1.18 -2.46
N LEU A 105 2.38 0.00 -1.86
CA LEU A 105 3.55 -0.86 -2.05
C LEU A 105 3.61 -1.41 -3.47
N ALA A 106 2.49 -1.86 -4.01
CA ALA A 106 2.41 -2.37 -5.37
C ALA A 106 2.81 -1.32 -6.41
N LEU A 107 2.39 -0.05 -6.21
CA LEU A 107 2.80 1.06 -7.06
C LEU A 107 4.30 1.35 -6.95
N ALA A 108 4.86 1.33 -5.74
CA ALA A 108 6.29 1.54 -5.51
C ALA A 108 7.15 0.49 -6.22
N LEU A 109 6.80 -0.79 -6.07
CA LEU A 109 7.48 -1.90 -6.75
C LEU A 109 7.34 -1.83 -8.28
N ARG A 110 6.18 -1.41 -8.77
CA ARG A 110 6.00 -1.20 -10.19
C ARG A 110 6.85 -0.04 -10.71
N MET A 111 6.94 1.06 -9.97
CA MET A 111 7.78 2.19 -10.34
C MET A 111 9.25 1.79 -10.40
N GLU A 112 9.74 1.01 -9.43
CA GLU A 112 11.07 0.41 -9.47
C GLU A 112 11.25 -0.45 -10.72
N SER A 113 10.39 -1.43 -10.93
CA SER A 113 10.56 -2.40 -12.02
C SER A 113 10.43 -1.81 -13.43
N ARG A 114 9.74 -0.67 -13.60
CA ARG A 114 9.40 -0.11 -14.92
C ARG A 114 10.09 1.21 -15.24
N THR A 115 10.42 1.99 -14.24
CA THR A 115 10.87 3.38 -14.45
C THR A 115 12.27 3.62 -13.89
N MET A 116 12.53 3.21 -12.67
CA MET A 116 13.78 3.48 -11.96
C MET A 116 14.23 2.27 -11.12
N PRO A 117 14.93 1.29 -11.71
CA PRO A 117 15.42 0.10 -10.99
C PRO A 117 16.27 0.44 -9.77
N ASP A 118 17.02 1.52 -9.82
CA ASP A 118 17.89 1.98 -8.71
C ASP A 118 17.12 2.48 -7.48
N LEU A 119 15.78 2.46 -7.50
CA LEU A 119 14.99 2.70 -6.30
C LEU A 119 15.19 1.63 -5.24
N ASP A 120 15.50 0.39 -5.65
CA ASP A 120 15.88 -0.70 -4.76
C ASP A 120 14.92 -0.84 -3.55
N ILE A 121 13.62 -0.72 -3.81
CA ILE A 121 12.56 -0.80 -2.79
C ILE A 121 12.32 -2.24 -2.38
N ALA A 122 12.30 -3.14 -3.37
CA ALA A 122 12.03 -4.56 -3.15
C ALA A 122 13.00 -5.20 -2.15
N ALA A 123 14.28 -4.84 -2.22
CA ALA A 123 15.32 -5.34 -1.32
C ALA A 123 15.15 -4.86 0.13
N HIS A 124 14.35 -3.80 0.35
CA HIS A 124 14.12 -3.19 1.65
C HIS A 124 12.74 -3.49 2.24
N ILE A 125 11.88 -4.20 1.52
CA ILE A 125 10.61 -4.72 2.07
C ILE A 125 10.94 -5.93 2.95
N GLY A 126 10.56 -5.86 4.22
CA GLY A 126 10.82 -6.92 5.18
C GLY A 126 10.02 -8.21 4.90
N PRO A 127 10.40 -9.32 5.54
CA PRO A 127 9.82 -10.62 5.28
C PRO A 127 8.33 -10.72 5.63
N ARG A 128 7.85 -9.97 6.64
CA ARG A 128 6.44 -9.96 7.03
C ARG A 128 5.57 -9.27 5.99
N LEU A 129 5.96 -8.08 5.55
CA LEU A 129 5.27 -7.36 4.47
C LEU A 129 5.33 -8.15 3.15
N THR A 130 6.46 -8.78 2.84
CA THR A 130 6.58 -9.66 1.67
C THR A 130 5.59 -10.82 1.73
N ALA A 131 5.49 -11.49 2.88
CA ALA A 131 4.55 -12.60 3.07
C ALA A 131 3.08 -12.11 3.03
N TRP A 132 2.81 -10.96 3.61
CA TRP A 132 1.49 -10.31 3.60
C TRP A 132 1.06 -9.94 2.17
N MET A 133 1.94 -9.34 1.36
CA MET A 133 1.65 -9.05 -0.04
C MET A 133 1.30 -10.31 -0.83
N ARG A 134 2.08 -11.39 -0.66
CA ARG A 134 1.81 -12.68 -1.31
C ARG A 134 0.45 -13.26 -0.93
N ARG A 135 0.03 -13.11 0.34
CA ARG A 135 -1.31 -13.56 0.76
C ARG A 135 -2.42 -12.79 0.04
N ILE A 136 -2.28 -11.48 -0.11
CA ILE A 136 -3.25 -10.65 -0.84
C ILE A 136 -3.26 -11.04 -2.33
N GLU A 137 -2.10 -11.24 -2.94
CA GLU A 137 -1.96 -11.63 -4.35
C GLU A 137 -2.52 -13.03 -4.64
N ALA A 138 -2.53 -13.91 -3.64
CA ALA A 138 -3.12 -15.24 -3.73
C ALA A 138 -4.64 -15.28 -3.60
N LEU A 139 -5.30 -14.14 -3.30
CA LEU A 139 -6.77 -14.10 -3.18
C LEU A 139 -7.46 -14.43 -4.52
N PRO A 140 -8.52 -15.23 -4.51
CA PRO A 140 -9.18 -15.70 -5.75
C PRO A 140 -9.66 -14.56 -6.66
N PHE A 141 -9.95 -13.40 -6.10
CA PHE A 141 -10.43 -12.22 -6.83
C PHE A 141 -9.33 -11.25 -7.21
N PHE A 142 -8.11 -11.42 -6.71
CA PHE A 142 -7.01 -10.46 -6.92
C PHE A 142 -6.76 -10.14 -8.39
N GLY A 143 -6.75 -11.16 -9.24
CA GLY A 143 -6.57 -10.98 -10.67
C GLY A 143 -7.60 -10.07 -11.34
N LYS A 144 -8.80 -9.90 -10.76
CA LYS A 144 -9.83 -9.00 -11.27
C LYS A 144 -9.57 -7.53 -10.90
N THR A 145 -8.83 -7.30 -9.82
CA THR A 145 -8.50 -5.95 -9.33
C THR A 145 -7.24 -5.38 -9.97
N TYR A 146 -6.47 -6.22 -10.67
CA TYR A 146 -5.22 -5.80 -11.29
C TYR A 146 -5.48 -4.87 -12.47
N PRO A 147 -4.91 -3.66 -12.50
CA PRO A 147 -5.16 -2.71 -13.57
C PRO A 147 -4.82 -3.31 -14.95
N PRO A 148 -5.72 -3.22 -15.95
CA PRO A 148 -5.49 -3.87 -17.26
C PRO A 148 -4.17 -3.45 -17.91
N HIS A 149 -3.81 -2.17 -17.84
CA HIS A 149 -2.57 -1.63 -18.40
C HIS A 149 -1.30 -2.05 -17.64
N TRP A 150 -1.45 -2.71 -16.48
CA TRP A 150 -0.34 -3.31 -15.76
C TRP A 150 -0.01 -4.72 -16.26
N ARG A 151 -0.94 -5.36 -16.95
CA ARG A 151 -0.77 -6.72 -17.52
C ARG A 151 0.01 -6.72 -18.82
N THR A 152 -0.01 -5.62 -19.55
CA THR A 152 0.65 -5.46 -20.82
C THR A 152 1.97 -4.75 -20.68
N ALA A 153 3.03 -5.49 -20.44
CA ALA A 153 4.39 -5.16 -20.85
C ALA A 153 5.30 -6.35 -20.54
N THR A 154 5.29 -7.24 -21.46
CA THR A 154 6.47 -8.08 -21.77
C THR A 154 7.41 -7.27 -22.62
#